data_3ae0d28c9bd50554bced911b00c685f8
#
_entry.id   3ae0d28c9bd50554bced911b00c685f8
#
_cell.length_a   1.000
_cell.length_b   1.000
_cell.length_c   1.000
_cell.angle_alpha   90.00
_cell.angle_beta   90.00
_cell.angle_gamma   90.00
#
_symmetry.space_group_name_H-M   'P 1'
#
loop_
_entity.id
_entity.type
_entity.pdbx_description
1 polymer ?
#
loop_
_entity_poly.entity_id
_entity_poly.type
_entity_poly.pdbx_seq_one_letter_code
_entity_poly.pdbx_strand_id
1 'polypeptide(L)'
;MKFKSKTIWITGASSGIGRAMALAFSNHGANLILSARNEKKLKEVKEECQNPKQVEVLPLDLADFNLFNEKTETALNFFDGVDILINSGGISQRAFAKDTDLTVDRAIFETNYFGTIGLTKALLPHFINKKSGQIVVISSVVGKIGTPLRSSYSGSKHALHGFFDSIRAELYDYNISVTLICPGFVNTNVSMNALIGDGSKQNKLDKATEKGLGPDDFAKIALKAIDQKRQEIVIGGFKEKLAVYVKRFFPLLLSNIIRKAKVT
;
A
#
# COMPACT_ATOMS: atom_id res chain seq x y z
N MET A 1 8.49 -19.56 5.18
CA MET A 1 7.33 -18.86 4.56
C MET A 1 7.01 -19.53 3.24
N LYS A 2 5.71 -19.66 2.91
CA LYS A 2 5.21 -20.47 1.79
C LYS A 2 5.04 -19.65 0.50
N PHE A 3 6.08 -18.91 0.08
CA PHE A 3 5.99 -18.06 -1.12
C PHE A 3 6.68 -18.63 -2.36
N LYS A 4 7.42 -19.72 -2.23
CA LYS A 4 8.10 -20.38 -3.35
C LYS A 4 7.08 -20.71 -4.45
N SER A 5 7.36 -20.29 -5.68
CA SER A 5 6.51 -20.48 -6.87
C SER A 5 5.13 -19.80 -6.79
N LYS A 6 4.87 -18.94 -5.78
CA LYS A 6 3.68 -18.10 -5.77
C LYS A 6 3.90 -16.87 -6.65
N THR A 7 2.90 -16.52 -7.44
CA THR A 7 2.92 -15.31 -8.25
C THR A 7 2.33 -14.14 -7.46
N ILE A 8 3.14 -13.11 -7.26
CA ILE A 8 2.80 -11.94 -6.45
C ILE A 8 2.85 -10.70 -7.32
N TRP A 9 1.70 -10.04 -7.47
CA TRP A 9 1.60 -8.78 -8.17
C TRP A 9 1.69 -7.61 -7.19
N ILE A 10 2.68 -6.72 -7.36
CA ILE A 10 2.96 -5.61 -6.42
C ILE A 10 2.82 -4.28 -7.13
N THR A 11 1.87 -3.44 -6.71
CA THR A 11 1.80 -2.04 -7.15
C THR A 11 2.70 -1.15 -6.31
N GLY A 12 3.18 -0.03 -6.88
CA GLY A 12 4.12 0.85 -6.21
C GLY A 12 5.50 0.21 -5.97
N ALA A 13 5.86 -0.79 -6.77
CA ALA A 13 7.07 -1.59 -6.60
C ALA A 13 8.38 -0.85 -6.92
N SER A 14 8.33 0.34 -7.53
CA SER A 14 9.52 1.09 -7.96
C SER A 14 10.32 1.74 -6.82
N SER A 15 9.79 1.75 -5.58
CA SER A 15 10.47 2.39 -4.43
C SER A 15 9.86 1.99 -3.08
N GLY A 16 10.53 2.39 -2.00
CA GLY A 16 10.00 2.33 -0.63
C GLY A 16 9.52 0.94 -0.21
N ILE A 17 8.33 0.87 0.38
CA ILE A 17 7.73 -0.37 0.89
C ILE A 17 7.52 -1.39 -0.23
N GLY A 18 6.99 -0.98 -1.38
CA GLY A 18 6.73 -1.89 -2.50
C GLY A 18 8.00 -2.56 -3.02
N ARG A 19 9.09 -1.78 -3.19
CA ARG A 19 10.41 -2.30 -3.57
C ARG A 19 10.96 -3.27 -2.52
N ALA A 20 10.95 -2.88 -1.24
CA ALA A 20 11.46 -3.73 -0.17
C ALA A 20 10.70 -5.06 -0.07
N MET A 21 9.38 -5.03 -0.26
CA MET A 21 8.56 -6.25 -0.32
C MET A 21 8.90 -7.09 -1.55
N ALA A 22 9.11 -6.49 -2.73
CA ALA A 22 9.51 -7.21 -3.94
C ALA A 22 10.82 -7.99 -3.72
N LEU A 23 11.85 -7.33 -3.20
CA LEU A 23 13.13 -7.97 -2.89
C LEU A 23 12.97 -9.08 -1.85
N ALA A 24 12.19 -8.83 -0.79
CA ALA A 24 11.95 -9.83 0.24
C ALA A 24 11.20 -11.07 -0.31
N PHE A 25 10.20 -10.91 -1.17
CA PHE A 25 9.52 -12.03 -1.80
C PHE A 25 10.40 -12.78 -2.80
N SER A 26 11.23 -12.05 -3.57
CA SER A 26 12.24 -12.66 -4.45
C SER A 26 13.18 -13.59 -3.69
N ASN A 27 13.65 -13.18 -2.51
CA ASN A 27 14.48 -13.99 -1.62
C ASN A 27 13.78 -15.25 -1.08
N HIS A 28 12.46 -15.33 -1.20
CA HIS A 28 11.67 -16.51 -0.86
C HIS A 28 11.23 -17.35 -2.08
N GLY A 29 11.78 -17.04 -3.27
CA GLY A 29 11.54 -17.81 -4.50
C GLY A 29 10.15 -17.59 -5.11
N ALA A 30 9.55 -16.43 -4.87
CA ALA A 30 8.29 -16.05 -5.51
C ALA A 30 8.52 -15.58 -6.95
N ASN A 31 7.52 -15.77 -7.80
CA ASN A 31 7.38 -15.08 -9.06
C ASN A 31 6.80 -13.70 -8.81
N LEU A 32 7.31 -12.66 -9.46
CA LEU A 32 6.91 -11.28 -9.20
C LEU A 32 6.40 -10.58 -10.46
N ILE A 33 5.31 -9.81 -10.30
CA ILE A 33 4.86 -8.84 -11.28
C ILE A 33 4.98 -7.46 -10.62
N LEU A 34 5.86 -6.61 -11.13
CA LEU A 34 6.16 -5.32 -10.55
C LEU A 34 5.47 -4.21 -11.33
N SER A 35 4.62 -3.44 -10.67
CA SER A 35 3.89 -2.33 -11.29
C SER A 35 4.13 -0.98 -10.61
N ALA A 36 4.37 0.03 -11.40
CA ALA A 36 4.41 1.45 -11.09
C ALA A 36 4.47 2.24 -12.41
N ARG A 37 4.37 3.57 -12.34
CA ARG A 37 4.45 4.44 -13.54
C ARG A 37 5.84 4.48 -14.18
N ASN A 38 6.91 4.37 -13.38
CA ASN A 38 8.29 4.48 -13.85
C ASN A 38 8.87 3.10 -14.19
N GLU A 39 8.79 2.73 -15.46
CA GLU A 39 9.28 1.46 -15.98
C GLU A 39 10.79 1.27 -15.76
N LYS A 40 11.61 2.33 -15.95
CA LYS A 40 13.04 2.25 -15.72
C LYS A 40 13.38 1.81 -14.30
N LYS A 41 12.73 2.43 -13.31
CA LYS A 41 12.92 2.04 -11.90
C LYS A 41 12.39 0.63 -11.59
N LEU A 42 11.36 0.17 -12.27
CA LEU A 42 10.90 -1.21 -12.12
C LEU A 42 11.93 -2.21 -12.66
N LYS A 43 12.57 -1.89 -13.79
CA LYS A 43 13.66 -2.70 -14.36
C LYS A 43 14.88 -2.72 -13.43
N GLU A 44 15.22 -1.59 -12.81
CA GLU A 44 16.27 -1.54 -11.78
C GLU A 44 15.96 -2.48 -10.61
N VAL A 45 14.73 -2.46 -10.09
CA VAL A 45 14.29 -3.38 -9.01
C VAL A 45 14.29 -4.84 -9.46
N LYS A 46 13.92 -5.13 -10.71
CA LYS A 46 14.00 -6.48 -11.28
C LYS A 46 15.43 -7.02 -11.23
N GLU A 47 16.41 -6.22 -11.62
CA GLU A 47 17.81 -6.63 -11.60
C GLU A 47 18.39 -6.81 -10.18
N GLU A 48 17.81 -6.13 -9.18
CA GLU A 48 18.17 -6.30 -7.77
C GLU A 48 17.56 -7.56 -7.13
N CYS A 49 16.56 -8.18 -7.76
CA CYS A 49 15.92 -9.40 -7.27
C CYS A 49 16.87 -10.59 -7.36
N GLN A 50 16.73 -11.56 -6.43
CA GLN A 50 17.57 -12.75 -6.37
C GLN A 50 17.56 -13.57 -7.69
N ASN A 51 16.39 -13.61 -8.36
CA ASN A 51 16.24 -14.26 -9.66
C ASN A 51 15.44 -13.36 -10.61
N PRO A 52 16.11 -12.50 -11.41
CA PRO A 52 15.41 -11.60 -12.34
C PRO A 52 14.54 -12.31 -13.38
N LYS A 53 14.80 -13.61 -13.68
CA LYS A 53 13.99 -14.41 -14.61
C LYS A 53 12.60 -14.74 -14.06
N GLN A 54 12.42 -14.64 -12.75
CA GLN A 54 11.12 -14.80 -12.07
C GLN A 54 10.43 -13.46 -11.82
N VAL A 55 10.82 -12.40 -12.53
CA VAL A 55 10.26 -11.06 -12.34
C VAL A 55 9.81 -10.48 -13.67
N GLU A 56 8.54 -10.11 -13.75
CA GLU A 56 7.98 -9.38 -14.87
C GLU A 56 7.69 -7.92 -14.48
N VAL A 57 7.89 -7.03 -15.43
CA VAL A 57 7.65 -5.58 -15.29
C VAL A 57 6.40 -5.22 -16.06
N LEU A 58 5.40 -4.67 -15.36
CA LEU A 58 4.12 -4.27 -15.94
C LEU A 58 3.81 -2.82 -15.52
N PRO A 59 4.18 -1.83 -16.34
CA PRO A 59 3.91 -0.42 -16.05
C PRO A 59 2.40 -0.16 -15.90
N LEU A 60 2.05 0.56 -14.83
CA LEU A 60 0.67 0.85 -14.47
C LEU A 60 0.57 2.19 -13.75
N ASP A 61 -0.36 3.06 -14.18
CA ASP A 61 -0.81 4.21 -13.41
C ASP A 61 -2.13 3.86 -12.69
N LEU A 62 -2.14 3.98 -11.38
CA LEU A 62 -3.34 3.73 -10.57
C LEU A 62 -4.44 4.79 -10.75
N ALA A 63 -4.13 5.92 -11.38
CA ALA A 63 -5.13 6.93 -11.74
C ALA A 63 -5.80 6.66 -13.09
N ASP A 64 -5.29 5.74 -13.91
CA ASP A 64 -5.86 5.36 -15.20
C ASP A 64 -6.61 4.02 -15.12
N PHE A 65 -7.84 4.07 -14.66
CA PHE A 65 -8.68 2.89 -14.48
C PHE A 65 -9.11 2.21 -15.81
N ASN A 66 -9.01 2.90 -16.93
CA ASN A 66 -9.37 2.33 -18.24
C ASN A 66 -8.43 1.17 -18.63
N LEU A 67 -7.21 1.18 -18.13
CA LEU A 67 -6.20 0.17 -18.43
C LEU A 67 -6.27 -1.06 -17.49
N PHE A 68 -7.08 -1.05 -16.43
CA PHE A 68 -7.02 -2.13 -15.43
C PHE A 68 -7.38 -3.51 -15.97
N ASN A 69 -8.38 -3.61 -16.85
CA ASN A 69 -8.76 -4.89 -17.44
C ASN A 69 -7.62 -5.43 -18.33
N GLU A 70 -7.09 -4.62 -19.26
CA GLU A 70 -5.96 -4.98 -20.12
C GLU A 70 -4.73 -5.40 -19.30
N LYS A 71 -4.36 -4.61 -18.28
CA LYS A 71 -3.20 -4.91 -17.43
C LYS A 71 -3.43 -6.15 -16.58
N THR A 72 -4.67 -6.40 -16.15
CA THR A 72 -5.00 -7.63 -15.42
C THR A 72 -4.88 -8.86 -16.32
N GLU A 73 -5.39 -8.81 -17.54
CA GLU A 73 -5.23 -9.89 -18.53
C GLU A 73 -3.74 -10.16 -18.80
N THR A 74 -2.95 -9.11 -19.00
CA THR A 74 -1.50 -9.24 -19.18
C THR A 74 -0.84 -9.90 -17.95
N ALA A 75 -1.20 -9.46 -16.75
CA ALA A 75 -0.66 -10.03 -15.51
C ALA A 75 -1.03 -11.51 -15.32
N LEU A 76 -2.25 -11.90 -15.72
CA LEU A 76 -2.71 -13.30 -15.64
C LEU A 76 -2.00 -14.23 -16.62
N ASN A 77 -1.44 -13.71 -17.71
CA ASN A 77 -0.64 -14.47 -18.67
C ASN A 77 0.81 -14.70 -18.21
N PHE A 78 1.25 -14.03 -17.13
CA PHE A 78 2.53 -14.31 -16.50
C PHE A 78 2.39 -15.43 -15.47
N PHE A 79 3.32 -16.39 -15.45
CA PHE A 79 3.49 -17.41 -14.40
C PHE A 79 2.21 -18.18 -14.01
N ASP A 80 1.33 -18.46 -14.97
CA ASP A 80 0.05 -19.16 -14.74
C ASP A 80 -0.94 -18.45 -13.81
N GLY A 81 -0.92 -17.11 -13.82
CA GLY A 81 -1.85 -16.26 -13.08
C GLY A 81 -1.28 -15.68 -11.80
N VAL A 82 -2.14 -15.05 -10.99
CA VAL A 82 -1.77 -14.34 -9.76
C VAL A 82 -2.29 -15.09 -8.54
N ASP A 83 -1.47 -15.21 -7.50
CA ASP A 83 -1.84 -15.77 -6.19
C ASP A 83 -2.08 -14.67 -5.15
N ILE A 84 -1.28 -13.60 -5.18
CA ILE A 84 -1.33 -12.50 -4.20
C ILE A 84 -1.26 -11.17 -4.93
N LEU A 85 -2.22 -10.27 -4.65
CA LEU A 85 -2.17 -8.87 -5.05
C LEU A 85 -1.74 -8.01 -3.87
N ILE A 86 -0.66 -7.24 -4.04
CA ILE A 86 -0.17 -6.28 -3.04
C ILE A 86 -0.40 -4.86 -3.54
N ASN A 87 -1.41 -4.22 -3.01
CA ASN A 87 -1.74 -2.83 -3.25
C ASN A 87 -0.86 -1.93 -2.37
N SER A 88 0.34 -1.57 -2.87
CA SER A 88 1.30 -0.70 -2.16
C SER A 88 1.48 0.67 -2.83
N GLY A 89 0.90 0.88 -3.99
CA GLY A 89 0.91 2.18 -4.67
C GLY A 89 0.12 3.24 -3.91
N GLY A 90 0.62 4.47 -3.91
CA GLY A 90 -0.09 5.59 -3.31
C GLY A 90 0.78 6.84 -3.19
N ILE A 91 0.11 7.97 -2.96
CA ILE A 91 0.70 9.29 -2.76
C ILE A 91 0.25 9.89 -1.43
N SER A 92 1.08 10.73 -0.83
CA SER A 92 0.81 11.37 0.45
C SER A 92 0.53 12.87 0.30
N GLN A 93 0.12 13.52 1.39
CA GLN A 93 -0.17 14.96 1.44
C GLN A 93 0.64 15.63 2.57
N ARG A 94 1.02 16.89 2.34
CA ARG A 94 1.65 17.77 3.34
C ARG A 94 1.14 19.19 3.17
N ALA A 95 -0.15 19.41 3.46
CA ALA A 95 -0.77 20.73 3.49
C ALA A 95 -1.94 20.75 4.47
N PHE A 96 -2.26 21.91 5.03
CA PHE A 96 -3.50 22.07 5.77
C PHE A 96 -4.70 22.01 4.82
N ALA A 97 -5.82 21.50 5.31
CA ALA A 97 -7.04 21.37 4.50
C ALA A 97 -7.49 22.70 3.89
N LYS A 98 -7.35 23.80 4.63
CA LYS A 98 -7.71 25.16 4.15
C LYS A 98 -6.81 25.68 3.02
N ASP A 99 -5.61 25.11 2.87
CA ASP A 99 -4.59 25.52 1.91
C ASP A 99 -4.40 24.46 0.80
N THR A 100 -5.33 23.52 0.67
CA THR A 100 -5.27 22.42 -0.30
C THR A 100 -6.35 22.60 -1.36
N ASP A 101 -5.95 22.63 -2.63
CA ASP A 101 -6.88 22.65 -3.75
C ASP A 101 -7.65 21.31 -3.85
N LEU A 102 -8.94 21.38 -4.16
CA LEU A 102 -9.77 20.18 -4.29
C LEU A 102 -9.26 19.22 -5.36
N THR A 103 -8.53 19.70 -6.36
CA THR A 103 -7.86 18.87 -7.38
C THR A 103 -6.80 17.96 -6.78
N VAL A 104 -6.08 18.44 -5.76
CA VAL A 104 -5.10 17.63 -4.99
C VAL A 104 -5.82 16.55 -4.19
N ASP A 105 -6.92 16.91 -3.51
CA ASP A 105 -7.73 15.96 -2.77
C ASP A 105 -8.24 14.84 -3.68
N ARG A 106 -8.76 15.19 -4.86
CA ARG A 106 -9.21 14.24 -5.88
C ARG A 106 -8.08 13.35 -6.36
N ALA A 107 -6.90 13.90 -6.72
CA ALA A 107 -5.76 13.13 -7.19
C ALA A 107 -5.30 12.09 -6.15
N ILE A 108 -5.36 12.44 -4.85
CA ILE A 108 -5.05 11.53 -3.75
C ILE A 108 -6.07 10.38 -3.69
N PHE A 109 -7.37 10.68 -3.79
CA PHE A 109 -8.42 9.65 -3.78
C PHE A 109 -8.37 8.79 -5.04
N GLU A 110 -8.17 9.37 -6.23
CA GLU A 110 -8.03 8.62 -7.48
C GLU A 110 -6.91 7.58 -7.37
N THR A 111 -5.71 8.01 -6.94
CA THR A 111 -4.58 7.08 -6.85
C THR A 111 -4.74 6.08 -5.70
N ASN A 112 -5.03 6.57 -4.47
CA ASN A 112 -4.94 5.76 -3.25
C ASN A 112 -6.15 4.85 -3.05
N TYR A 113 -7.34 5.32 -3.42
CA TYR A 113 -8.60 4.62 -3.18
C TYR A 113 -9.15 4.01 -4.47
N PHE A 114 -9.53 4.83 -5.46
CA PHE A 114 -10.16 4.33 -6.68
C PHE A 114 -9.21 3.44 -7.48
N GLY A 115 -7.93 3.79 -7.62
CA GLY A 115 -6.94 2.95 -8.26
C GLY A 115 -6.75 1.60 -7.55
N THR A 116 -6.71 1.61 -6.21
CA THR A 116 -6.57 0.40 -5.41
C THR A 116 -7.79 -0.52 -5.52
N ILE A 117 -9.00 0.02 -5.39
CA ILE A 117 -10.23 -0.79 -5.49
C ILE A 117 -10.51 -1.22 -6.92
N GLY A 118 -10.23 -0.37 -7.91
CA GLY A 118 -10.43 -0.66 -9.32
C GLY A 118 -9.58 -1.85 -9.78
N LEU A 119 -8.28 -1.81 -9.51
CA LEU A 119 -7.39 -2.93 -9.82
C LEU A 119 -7.76 -4.20 -9.07
N THR A 120 -8.12 -4.08 -7.79
CA THR A 120 -8.60 -5.22 -7.01
C THR A 120 -9.83 -5.84 -7.66
N LYS A 121 -10.83 -5.03 -8.04
CA LYS A 121 -12.06 -5.50 -8.69
C LYS A 121 -11.80 -6.17 -10.05
N ALA A 122 -10.86 -5.66 -10.83
CA ALA A 122 -10.47 -6.28 -12.11
C ALA A 122 -9.87 -7.70 -11.91
N LEU A 123 -9.16 -7.92 -10.81
CA LEU A 123 -8.55 -9.23 -10.50
C LEU A 123 -9.49 -10.19 -9.75
N LEU A 124 -10.57 -9.70 -9.10
CA LEU A 124 -11.49 -10.54 -8.32
C LEU A 124 -12.06 -11.74 -9.09
N PRO A 125 -12.49 -11.63 -10.37
CA PRO A 125 -13.00 -12.79 -11.11
C PRO A 125 -12.02 -13.97 -11.16
N HIS A 126 -10.71 -13.68 -11.34
CA HIS A 126 -9.67 -14.71 -11.31
C HIS A 126 -9.61 -15.42 -9.96
N PHE A 127 -9.57 -14.70 -8.85
CA PHE A 127 -9.53 -15.27 -7.51
C PHE A 127 -10.80 -16.09 -7.17
N ILE A 128 -11.97 -15.56 -7.55
CA ILE A 128 -13.27 -16.23 -7.34
C ILE A 128 -13.33 -17.55 -8.10
N ASN A 129 -12.98 -17.55 -9.39
CA ASN A 129 -12.96 -18.76 -10.20
C ASN A 129 -11.95 -19.79 -9.70
N LYS A 130 -10.78 -19.34 -9.25
CA LYS A 130 -9.73 -20.17 -8.66
C LYS A 130 -10.08 -20.67 -7.25
N LYS A 131 -11.08 -20.09 -6.58
CA LYS A 131 -11.42 -20.29 -5.16
C LYS A 131 -10.19 -20.20 -4.24
N SER A 132 -9.29 -19.30 -4.57
CA SER A 132 -8.04 -19.09 -3.84
C SER A 132 -7.43 -17.75 -4.23
N GLY A 133 -6.98 -16.99 -3.25
CA GLY A 133 -6.29 -15.72 -3.48
C GLY A 133 -5.98 -15.00 -2.18
N GLN A 134 -5.09 -14.02 -2.28
CA GLN A 134 -4.83 -13.11 -1.17
C GLN A 134 -4.72 -11.67 -1.67
N ILE A 135 -5.43 -10.77 -1.03
CA ILE A 135 -5.37 -9.34 -1.28
C ILE A 135 -4.70 -8.68 -0.08
N VAL A 136 -3.60 -7.98 -0.33
CA VAL A 136 -2.85 -7.23 0.68
C VAL A 136 -2.92 -5.76 0.35
N VAL A 137 -3.27 -4.93 1.33
CA VAL A 137 -3.41 -3.49 1.15
C VAL A 137 -2.51 -2.76 2.13
N ILE A 138 -1.61 -1.96 1.59
CA ILE A 138 -0.78 -1.07 2.40
C ILE A 138 -1.57 0.21 2.68
N SER A 139 -2.24 0.20 3.84
CA SER A 139 -2.93 1.37 4.38
C SER A 139 -1.94 2.31 5.07
N SER A 140 -2.21 2.72 6.28
CA SER A 140 -1.35 3.52 7.16
C SER A 140 -1.98 3.59 8.56
N VAL A 141 -1.20 3.92 9.58
CA VAL A 141 -1.72 4.34 10.88
C VAL A 141 -2.66 5.53 10.73
N VAL A 142 -2.42 6.43 9.76
CA VAL A 142 -3.36 7.53 9.47
C VAL A 142 -4.63 7.10 8.73
N GLY A 143 -4.77 5.83 8.39
CA GLY A 143 -6.05 5.19 8.04
C GLY A 143 -6.90 4.79 9.25
N LYS A 144 -6.36 4.93 10.46
CA LYS A 144 -7.06 4.71 11.75
C LYS A 144 -7.21 5.99 12.54
N ILE A 145 -6.29 6.94 12.37
CA ILE A 145 -6.28 8.24 13.06
C ILE A 145 -6.03 9.37 12.05
N GLY A 146 -6.78 10.48 12.15
CA GLY A 146 -6.46 11.69 11.38
C GLY A 146 -5.32 12.46 12.01
N THR A 147 -4.45 13.08 11.20
CA THR A 147 -3.38 13.95 11.68
C THR A 147 -3.34 15.25 10.87
N PRO A 148 -2.85 16.38 11.44
CA PRO A 148 -2.66 17.60 10.69
C PRO A 148 -1.82 17.37 9.41
N LEU A 149 -2.01 18.21 8.40
CA LEU A 149 -1.34 18.21 7.11
C LEU A 149 -1.62 17.00 6.20
N ARG A 150 -2.53 16.10 6.57
CA ARG A 150 -2.79 14.84 5.87
C ARG A 150 -4.29 14.53 5.73
N SER A 151 -5.14 15.55 5.63
CA SER A 151 -6.61 15.39 5.61
C SER A 151 -7.08 14.38 4.56
N SER A 152 -6.80 14.60 3.29
CA SER A 152 -7.23 13.72 2.21
C SER A 152 -6.43 12.42 2.13
N TYR A 153 -5.16 12.45 2.49
CA TYR A 153 -4.39 11.21 2.65
C TYR A 153 -4.99 10.32 3.74
N SER A 154 -5.31 10.88 4.91
CA SER A 154 -5.99 10.12 5.98
C SER A 154 -7.37 9.63 5.53
N GLY A 155 -8.15 10.49 4.87
CA GLY A 155 -9.46 10.14 4.31
C GLY A 155 -9.38 8.97 3.35
N SER A 156 -8.46 9.01 2.37
CA SER A 156 -8.27 7.93 1.39
C SER A 156 -7.86 6.60 2.06
N LYS A 157 -6.98 6.66 3.08
CA LYS A 157 -6.56 5.47 3.82
C LYS A 157 -7.64 4.92 4.76
N HIS A 158 -8.53 5.76 5.33
CA HIS A 158 -9.71 5.31 6.06
C HIS A 158 -10.72 4.62 5.13
N ALA A 159 -10.95 5.18 3.93
CA ALA A 159 -11.86 4.61 2.94
C ALA A 159 -11.46 3.17 2.55
N LEU A 160 -10.14 2.89 2.44
CA LEU A 160 -9.65 1.53 2.20
C LEU A 160 -10.09 0.55 3.29
N HIS A 161 -10.12 0.95 4.57
CA HIS A 161 -10.56 0.06 5.65
C HIS A 161 -12.03 -0.34 5.45
N GLY A 162 -12.92 0.63 5.20
CA GLY A 162 -14.34 0.33 4.97
C GLY A 162 -14.55 -0.64 3.81
N PHE A 163 -13.92 -0.36 2.66
CA PHE A 163 -14.04 -1.21 1.48
C PHE A 163 -13.48 -2.62 1.71
N PHE A 164 -12.23 -2.72 2.21
CA PHE A 164 -11.57 -4.01 2.35
C PHE A 164 -12.09 -4.85 3.51
N ASP A 165 -12.68 -4.24 4.53
CA ASP A 165 -13.40 -4.97 5.58
C ASP A 165 -14.70 -5.58 5.01
N SER A 166 -15.43 -4.86 4.15
CA SER A 166 -16.64 -5.37 3.49
C SER A 166 -16.32 -6.54 2.57
N ILE A 167 -15.36 -6.37 1.64
CA ILE A 167 -15.05 -7.46 0.70
C ILE A 167 -14.39 -8.66 1.37
N ARG A 168 -13.77 -8.51 2.53
CA ARG A 168 -13.28 -9.67 3.32
C ARG A 168 -14.42 -10.59 3.71
N ALA A 169 -15.58 -10.04 4.09
CA ALA A 169 -16.77 -10.82 4.40
C ALA A 169 -17.39 -11.43 3.14
N GLU A 170 -17.51 -10.63 2.06
CA GLU A 170 -18.07 -11.09 0.78
C GLU A 170 -17.27 -12.22 0.13
N LEU A 171 -15.95 -12.25 0.33
CA LEU A 171 -15.04 -13.19 -0.31
C LEU A 171 -14.73 -14.42 0.55
N TYR A 172 -15.34 -14.54 1.72
CA TYR A 172 -15.06 -15.63 2.67
C TYR A 172 -15.29 -17.02 2.05
N ASP A 173 -16.42 -17.23 1.40
CA ASP A 173 -16.80 -18.52 0.80
C ASP A 173 -15.96 -18.91 -0.42
N TYR A 174 -15.21 -17.95 -0.98
CA TYR A 174 -14.29 -18.19 -2.09
C TYR A 174 -12.86 -18.47 -1.63
N ASN A 175 -12.62 -18.63 -0.31
CA ASN A 175 -11.29 -18.83 0.26
C ASN A 175 -10.25 -17.77 -0.15
N ILE A 176 -10.72 -16.51 -0.26
CA ILE A 176 -9.89 -15.35 -0.57
C ILE A 176 -9.65 -14.57 0.72
N SER A 177 -8.38 -14.38 1.09
CA SER A 177 -8.03 -13.64 2.30
C SER A 177 -7.70 -12.18 2.00
N VAL A 178 -8.06 -11.28 2.92
CA VAL A 178 -7.76 -9.84 2.83
C VAL A 178 -6.95 -9.41 4.05
N THR A 179 -5.76 -8.85 3.81
CA THR A 179 -4.85 -8.35 4.84
C THR A 179 -4.66 -6.84 4.70
N LEU A 180 -5.02 -6.09 5.73
CA LEU A 180 -4.72 -4.66 5.84
C LEU A 180 -3.44 -4.46 6.66
N ILE A 181 -2.42 -3.85 6.06
CA ILE A 181 -1.18 -3.49 6.75
C ILE A 181 -1.18 -1.98 6.98
N CYS A 182 -1.02 -1.56 8.23
CA CYS A 182 -1.03 -0.17 8.65
C CYS A 182 0.38 0.26 9.07
N PRO A 183 1.23 0.76 8.15
CA PRO A 183 2.52 1.31 8.50
C PRO A 183 2.40 2.53 9.41
N GLY A 184 3.29 2.62 10.41
CA GLY A 184 3.66 3.87 11.04
C GLY A 184 4.64 4.66 10.16
N PHE A 185 5.67 5.27 10.76
CA PHE A 185 6.73 5.89 9.99
C PHE A 185 7.71 4.82 9.47
N VAL A 186 7.90 4.81 8.15
CA VAL A 186 8.87 3.95 7.44
C VAL A 186 9.80 4.85 6.66
N ASN A 187 11.11 4.64 6.78
CA ASN A 187 12.13 5.46 6.12
C ASN A 187 12.09 5.23 4.59
N THR A 188 11.34 6.07 3.90
CA THR A 188 11.13 6.03 2.45
C THR A 188 10.98 7.45 1.90
N ASN A 189 11.04 7.60 0.59
CA ASN A 189 10.83 8.89 -0.07
C ASN A 189 9.36 9.35 -0.14
N VAL A 190 8.45 8.73 0.64
CA VAL A 190 7.01 9.06 0.59
C VAL A 190 6.72 10.50 0.98
N SER A 191 7.47 11.07 1.92
CA SER A 191 7.30 12.47 2.31
C SER A 191 7.88 13.45 1.31
N MET A 192 9.00 13.12 0.67
CA MET A 192 9.57 13.95 -0.41
C MET A 192 8.61 14.05 -1.61
N ASN A 193 7.93 12.97 -1.94
CA ASN A 193 6.96 12.91 -3.04
C ASN A 193 5.52 13.28 -2.62
N ALA A 194 5.30 13.69 -1.37
CA ALA A 194 3.98 14.13 -0.90
C ALA A 194 3.55 15.40 -1.63
N LEU A 195 2.26 15.49 -1.98
CA LEU A 195 1.70 16.70 -2.58
C LEU A 195 1.48 17.78 -1.51
N ILE A 196 1.83 19.02 -1.84
CA ILE A 196 1.43 20.20 -1.07
C ILE A 196 0.14 20.81 -1.64
N GLY A 197 -0.30 21.95 -1.13
CA GLY A 197 -1.63 22.49 -1.39
C GLY A 197 -1.96 22.77 -2.85
N ASP A 198 -0.99 23.13 -3.66
CA ASP A 198 -1.09 23.42 -5.10
C ASP A 198 -0.83 22.19 -6.01
N GLY A 199 -0.60 21.00 -5.42
CA GLY A 199 -0.30 19.78 -6.15
C GLY A 199 1.17 19.58 -6.50
N SER A 200 2.05 20.51 -6.21
CA SER A 200 3.49 20.30 -6.35
C SER A 200 4.04 19.37 -5.27
N LYS A 201 5.25 18.84 -5.46
CA LYS A 201 5.89 17.96 -4.47
C LYS A 201 6.50 18.75 -3.32
N GLN A 202 6.41 18.21 -2.12
CA GLN A 202 7.05 18.78 -0.94
C GLN A 202 8.59 18.88 -1.07
N ASN A 203 9.24 17.92 -1.74
CA ASN A 203 10.70 17.84 -1.93
C ASN A 203 11.51 17.92 -0.62
N LYS A 204 10.89 17.54 0.51
CA LYS A 204 11.51 17.54 1.84
C LYS A 204 11.23 16.21 2.55
N LEU A 205 12.27 15.65 3.15
CA LEU A 205 12.12 14.46 4.00
C LEU A 205 11.67 14.89 5.40
N ASP A 206 10.57 14.34 5.88
CA ASP A 206 10.10 14.56 7.25
C ASP A 206 11.04 13.87 8.23
N LYS A 207 11.42 14.55 9.33
CA LYS A 207 12.27 13.98 10.38
C LYS A 207 11.70 12.70 10.99
N ALA A 208 10.37 12.63 11.13
CA ALA A 208 9.71 11.43 11.64
C ALA A 208 9.80 10.25 10.67
N THR A 209 9.76 10.51 9.35
CA THR A 209 9.94 9.50 8.31
C THR A 209 11.40 9.03 8.26
N GLU A 210 12.35 9.94 8.34
CA GLU A 210 13.79 9.63 8.37
C GLU A 210 14.17 8.68 9.51
N LYS A 211 13.59 8.91 10.70
CA LYS A 211 13.78 8.07 11.90
C LYS A 211 12.85 6.85 11.96
N GLY A 212 12.06 6.62 10.92
CA GLY A 212 11.13 5.51 10.82
C GLY A 212 11.80 4.15 10.70
N LEU A 213 11.00 3.11 10.76
CA LEU A 213 11.45 1.73 10.55
C LEU A 213 12.09 1.59 9.17
N GLY A 214 13.18 0.84 9.06
CA GLY A 214 13.80 0.52 7.78
C GLY A 214 12.83 -0.25 6.86
N PRO A 215 12.80 0.03 5.53
CA PRO A 215 11.90 -0.65 4.61
C PRO A 215 12.07 -2.18 4.60
N ASP A 216 13.30 -2.67 4.75
CA ASP A 216 13.60 -4.10 4.75
C ASP A 216 13.09 -4.80 6.02
N ASP A 217 13.21 -4.15 7.18
CA ASP A 217 12.65 -4.69 8.43
C ASP A 217 11.12 -4.63 8.41
N PHE A 218 10.55 -3.58 7.82
CA PHE A 218 9.11 -3.53 7.54
C PHE A 218 8.68 -4.72 6.68
N ALA A 219 9.39 -4.98 5.57
CA ALA A 219 9.08 -6.07 4.65
C ALA A 219 9.12 -7.43 5.35
N LYS A 220 10.12 -7.71 6.18
CA LYS A 220 10.21 -8.97 6.96
C LYS A 220 8.97 -9.18 7.85
N ILE A 221 8.52 -8.14 8.55
CA ILE A 221 7.32 -8.20 9.41
C ILE A 221 6.06 -8.38 8.56
N ALA A 222 5.96 -7.65 7.45
CA ALA A 222 4.83 -7.71 6.52
C ALA A 222 4.69 -9.11 5.90
N LEU A 223 5.78 -9.70 5.42
CA LEU A 223 5.78 -11.05 4.85
C LEU A 223 5.26 -12.08 5.84
N LYS A 224 5.69 -12.01 7.11
CA LYS A 224 5.18 -12.90 8.16
C LYS A 224 3.69 -12.75 8.39
N ALA A 225 3.17 -11.52 8.36
CA ALA A 225 1.73 -11.26 8.51
C ALA A 225 0.94 -11.80 7.31
N ILE A 226 1.48 -11.67 6.09
CA ILE A 226 0.89 -12.18 4.85
C ILE A 226 0.87 -13.72 4.86
N ASP A 227 1.98 -14.36 5.21
CA ASP A 227 2.08 -15.83 5.35
C ASP A 227 1.04 -16.40 6.35
N GLN A 228 0.78 -15.65 7.43
CA GLN A 228 -0.22 -15.98 8.46
C GLN A 228 -1.65 -15.56 8.07
N LYS A 229 -1.86 -14.95 6.91
CA LYS A 229 -3.16 -14.38 6.47
C LYS A 229 -3.82 -13.50 7.53
N ARG A 230 -3.04 -12.67 8.25
CA ARG A 230 -3.58 -11.77 9.27
C ARG A 230 -4.56 -10.81 8.64
N GLN A 231 -5.72 -10.61 9.25
CA GLN A 231 -6.72 -9.67 8.75
C GLN A 231 -6.23 -8.23 8.79
N GLU A 232 -5.54 -7.85 9.88
CA GLU A 232 -4.98 -6.52 10.04
C GLU A 232 -3.71 -6.56 10.91
N ILE A 233 -2.75 -5.67 10.60
CA ILE A 233 -1.55 -5.47 11.42
C ILE A 233 -1.09 -4.01 11.37
N VAL A 234 -0.74 -3.46 12.55
CA VAL A 234 -0.02 -2.19 12.66
C VAL A 234 1.47 -2.46 12.78
N ILE A 235 2.24 -2.01 11.78
CA ILE A 235 3.70 -2.11 11.77
C ILE A 235 4.29 -0.72 12.01
N GLY A 236 4.71 -0.46 13.23
CA GLY A 236 5.24 0.82 13.67
C GLY A 236 5.74 0.74 15.11
N GLY A 237 6.19 1.86 15.64
CA GLY A 237 6.65 1.97 17.02
C GLY A 237 5.53 1.85 18.05
N PHE A 238 5.91 1.88 19.31
CA PHE A 238 4.93 1.78 20.41
C PHE A 238 3.91 2.93 20.41
N LYS A 239 4.37 4.16 20.11
CA LYS A 239 3.51 5.36 20.09
C LYS A 239 2.41 5.28 19.02
N GLU A 240 2.75 4.81 17.83
CA GLU A 240 1.80 4.64 16.72
C GLU A 240 0.76 3.57 17.05
N LYS A 241 1.18 2.45 17.62
CA LYS A 241 0.27 1.38 18.05
C LYS A 241 -0.65 1.87 19.16
N LEU A 242 -0.10 2.53 20.18
CA LEU A 242 -0.87 3.10 21.30
C LEU A 242 -1.90 4.12 20.80
N ALA A 243 -1.53 5.00 19.86
CA ALA A 243 -2.42 6.02 19.32
C ALA A 243 -3.69 5.42 18.68
N VAL A 244 -3.58 4.26 18.01
CA VAL A 244 -4.74 3.55 17.43
C VAL A 244 -5.71 3.09 18.53
N TYR A 245 -5.19 2.52 19.64
CA TYR A 245 -6.02 2.11 20.78
C TYR A 245 -6.64 3.33 21.49
N VAL A 246 -5.85 4.38 21.73
CA VAL A 246 -6.35 5.62 22.35
C VAL A 246 -7.45 6.25 21.49
N LYS A 247 -7.32 6.23 20.15
CA LYS A 247 -8.41 6.70 19.27
C LYS A 247 -9.70 5.91 19.48
N ARG A 248 -9.59 4.60 19.66
CA ARG A 248 -10.77 3.71 19.77
C ARG A 248 -11.52 3.91 21.09
N PHE A 249 -10.80 4.07 22.20
CA PHE A 249 -11.39 4.06 23.55
C PHE A 249 -11.45 5.45 24.20
N PHE A 250 -10.54 6.36 23.81
CA PHE A 250 -10.41 7.69 24.40
C PHE A 250 -10.24 8.77 23.31
N PRO A 251 -11.23 8.96 22.40
CA PRO A 251 -11.08 9.83 21.23
C PRO A 251 -10.78 11.29 21.57
N LEU A 252 -11.38 11.82 22.66
CA LEU A 252 -11.13 13.20 23.13
C LEU A 252 -9.69 13.39 23.60
N LEU A 253 -9.13 12.41 24.31
CA LEU A 253 -7.74 12.45 24.75
C LEU A 253 -6.81 12.50 23.55
N LEU A 254 -7.01 11.62 22.55
CA LEU A 254 -6.20 11.62 21.34
C LEU A 254 -6.32 12.95 20.59
N SER A 255 -7.52 13.52 20.46
CA SER A 255 -7.73 14.82 19.81
C SER A 255 -6.88 15.92 20.44
N ASN A 256 -6.80 15.97 21.78
CA ASN A 256 -5.98 16.94 22.50
C ASN A 256 -4.46 16.72 22.27
N ILE A 257 -4.02 15.46 22.18
CA ILE A 257 -2.62 15.10 21.89
C ILE A 257 -2.25 15.50 20.45
N ILE A 258 -3.10 15.15 19.47
CA ILE A 258 -2.82 15.38 18.04
C ILE A 258 -2.74 16.87 17.69
N ARG A 259 -3.53 17.74 18.35
CA ARG A 259 -3.43 19.19 18.15
C ARG A 259 -2.02 19.75 18.37
N LYS A 260 -1.25 19.12 19.26
CA LYS A 260 0.12 19.53 19.64
C LYS A 260 1.19 18.67 18.95
N ALA A 261 0.81 17.63 18.22
CA ALA A 261 1.75 16.70 17.61
C ALA A 261 2.43 17.35 16.39
N LYS A 262 3.76 17.39 16.41
CA LYS A 262 4.56 17.67 15.21
C LYS A 262 4.65 16.39 14.39
N VAL A 263 3.98 16.36 13.23
CA VAL A 263 3.87 15.18 12.37
C VAL A 263 4.78 15.24 11.12
N THR A 264 5.66 16.24 11.08
CA THR A 264 6.65 16.47 10.00
C THR A 264 8.05 16.60 10.58
#